data_1c2000e95c4f0f327ecc697eab25612d
#
_entry.id   1c2000e95c4f0f327ecc697eab25612d
#
_cell.length_a   1.000
_cell.length_b   1.000
_cell.length_c   1.000
_cell.angle_alpha   90.00
_cell.angle_beta   90.00
_cell.angle_gamma   90.00
#
_symmetry.space_group_name_H-M   'P 1'
#
loop_
_entity.id
_entity.type
_entity.pdbx_description
1 polymer ?
#
loop_
_entity_poly.entity_id
_entity_poly.type
_entity_poly.pdbx_seq_one_letter_code
_entity_poly.pdbx_strand_id
1 'polypeptide(L)'
;MKSIIWGLFFCFFGCYTTTRNCKDFKTGKFYSEVIINDELYKSTFNRAKNIQVETYNGKKDSSSLRWINDCEVIFKTINPKNRAERKDIHLKILTTTDSSYTFEYSYVGETKKQKGIAYKIN
;
A
#
# COMPACT_ATOMS: atom_id res chain seq x y z
N MET A 1 42.76 15.10 16.74
CA MET A 1 43.01 14.56 15.42
C MET A 1 42.20 13.33 15.11
N LYS A 2 42.26 12.35 15.97
CA LYS A 2 41.51 11.13 15.72
C LYS A 2 40.02 11.34 15.77
N SER A 3 39.55 12.29 16.54
CA SER A 3 38.15 12.61 16.63
C SER A 3 37.55 13.10 15.32
N ILE A 4 38.37 13.67 14.46
CA ILE A 4 37.90 14.17 13.17
C ILE A 4 37.44 13.03 12.28
N ILE A 5 38.16 11.94 12.30
CA ILE A 5 37.83 10.77 11.51
C ILE A 5 36.51 10.18 11.96
N TRP A 6 36.27 10.22 13.23
CA TRP A 6 35.05 9.75 13.80
C TRP A 6 33.83 10.50 13.30
N GLY A 7 33.92 11.82 13.25
CA GLY A 7 32.82 12.63 12.79
C GLY A 7 32.44 12.30 11.36
N LEU A 8 33.43 12.09 10.51
CA LEU A 8 33.18 11.76 9.13
C LEU A 8 32.45 10.44 8.98
N PHE A 9 32.91 9.46 9.71
CA PHE A 9 32.28 8.14 9.65
C PHE A 9 30.82 8.18 10.07
N PHE A 10 30.55 8.92 11.08
CA PHE A 10 29.21 9.02 11.63
C PHE A 10 28.24 9.68 10.65
N CYS A 11 28.68 10.75 10.01
CA CYS A 11 27.88 11.43 9.01
C CYS A 11 27.47 10.53 7.88
N PHE A 12 28.31 9.60 7.53
CA PHE A 12 28.05 8.69 6.43
C PHE A 12 26.80 7.85 6.68
N PHE A 13 26.63 7.37 7.86
CA PHE A 13 25.45 6.60 8.20
C PHE A 13 24.17 7.41 8.14
N GLY A 14 24.23 8.63 8.56
CA GLY A 14 23.05 9.48 8.60
C GLY A 14 22.49 9.81 7.24
N CYS A 15 23.28 9.61 6.18
CA CYS A 15 22.83 9.94 4.83
C CYS A 15 22.15 8.78 4.11
N TYR A 16 22.12 7.61 4.70
CA TYR A 16 21.53 6.45 4.05
C TYR A 16 20.02 6.48 4.19
N THR A 17 19.32 6.45 3.05
CA THR A 17 17.85 6.42 3.02
C THR A 17 17.40 5.35 2.05
N THR A 18 16.22 4.79 2.33
CA THR A 18 15.61 3.79 1.47
C THR A 18 14.69 4.48 0.47
N THR A 19 14.82 4.12 -0.81
CA THR A 19 13.99 4.67 -1.87
C THR A 19 12.81 3.75 -2.14
N ARG A 20 11.62 4.33 -2.28
CA ARG A 20 10.40 3.61 -2.65
C ARG A 20 10.11 3.83 -4.12
N ASN A 21 9.83 2.74 -4.85
CA ASN A 21 9.45 2.80 -6.25
C ASN A 21 7.95 2.58 -6.41
N CYS A 22 7.17 3.47 -5.85
CA CYS A 22 5.72 3.32 -5.80
C CYS A 22 5.06 3.35 -7.18
N LYS A 23 5.66 4.05 -8.13
CA LYS A 23 5.09 4.15 -9.48
C LYS A 23 4.93 2.80 -10.17
N ASP A 24 5.81 1.86 -9.85
CA ASP A 24 5.76 0.54 -10.45
C ASP A 24 4.53 -0.25 -10.03
N PHE A 25 3.81 0.21 -9.02
CA PHE A 25 2.68 -0.51 -8.47
C PHE A 25 1.34 0.19 -8.69
N LYS A 26 1.31 1.21 -9.55
CA LYS A 26 0.07 1.91 -9.86
C LYS A 26 -0.85 1.12 -10.78
N THR A 27 -0.31 0.16 -11.51
CA THR A 27 -1.09 -0.72 -12.38
C THR A 27 -0.54 -2.13 -12.29
N GLY A 28 -1.37 -3.11 -12.60
CA GLY A 28 -0.95 -4.50 -12.68
C GLY A 28 -1.89 -5.45 -11.97
N LYS A 29 -1.51 -6.71 -11.95
CA LYS A 29 -2.20 -7.75 -11.20
C LYS A 29 -1.41 -8.05 -9.94
N PHE A 30 -2.14 -8.22 -8.83
CA PHE A 30 -1.52 -8.38 -7.53
C PHE A 30 -2.22 -9.45 -6.72
N TYR A 31 -1.46 -10.02 -5.80
CA TYR A 31 -1.94 -10.91 -4.77
C TYR A 31 -1.58 -10.29 -3.42
N SER A 32 -2.55 -10.15 -2.54
CA SER A 32 -2.30 -9.48 -1.27
C SER A 32 -2.61 -10.36 -0.08
N GLU A 33 -1.91 -10.09 1.01
CA GLU A 33 -2.10 -10.73 2.30
C GLU A 33 -2.19 -9.65 3.37
N VAL A 34 -3.25 -9.73 4.18
CA VAL A 34 -3.48 -8.78 5.26
C VAL A 34 -3.83 -9.56 6.51
N ILE A 35 -3.26 -9.17 7.64
CA ILE A 35 -3.59 -9.80 8.93
C ILE A 35 -4.48 -8.84 9.71
N ILE A 36 -5.68 -9.31 10.05
CA ILE A 36 -6.65 -8.56 10.83
C ILE A 36 -7.10 -9.44 11.99
N ASN A 37 -6.89 -8.98 13.22
CA ASN A 37 -7.27 -9.74 14.42
C ASN A 37 -6.70 -11.17 14.40
N ASP A 38 -5.42 -11.29 14.04
CA ASP A 38 -4.69 -12.55 13.98
C ASP A 38 -5.18 -13.51 12.89
N GLU A 39 -6.04 -13.08 11.99
CA GLU A 39 -6.49 -13.87 10.86
C GLU A 39 -5.86 -13.34 9.57
N LEU A 40 -5.46 -14.28 8.69
CA LEU A 40 -4.86 -13.94 7.41
C LEU A 40 -5.94 -13.86 6.34
N TYR A 41 -6.02 -12.70 5.67
CA TYR A 41 -6.95 -12.48 4.57
C TYR A 41 -6.14 -12.37 3.27
N LYS A 42 -6.52 -13.17 2.29
CA LYS A 42 -5.86 -13.20 0.99
C LYS A 42 -6.82 -12.73 -0.08
N SER A 43 -6.33 -11.91 -0.99
CA SER A 43 -7.14 -11.49 -2.12
C SER A 43 -6.25 -11.26 -3.33
N THR A 44 -6.89 -11.19 -4.50
CA THR A 44 -6.20 -10.78 -5.73
C THR A 44 -6.89 -9.55 -6.27
N PHE A 45 -6.15 -8.72 -6.96
CA PHE A 45 -6.76 -7.55 -7.57
C PHE A 45 -6.04 -7.15 -8.85
N ASN A 46 -6.82 -6.57 -9.75
CA ASN A 46 -6.32 -5.94 -10.96
C ASN A 46 -6.44 -4.44 -10.78
N ARG A 47 -5.34 -3.74 -10.98
CA ARG A 47 -5.31 -2.29 -10.83
C ARG A 47 -5.00 -1.65 -12.17
N ALA A 48 -5.93 -0.85 -12.64
CA ALA A 48 -5.73 0.02 -13.79
C ALA A 48 -5.52 1.44 -13.28
N LYS A 49 -5.39 2.39 -14.16
CA LYS A 49 -5.04 3.76 -13.79
C LYS A 49 -5.99 4.38 -12.76
N ASN A 50 -7.29 4.21 -12.96
CA ASN A 50 -8.30 4.87 -12.12
C ASN A 50 -9.25 3.90 -11.44
N ILE A 51 -9.04 2.61 -11.58
CA ILE A 51 -9.98 1.62 -11.06
C ILE A 51 -9.25 0.38 -10.60
N GLN A 52 -9.76 -0.25 -9.54
CA GLN A 52 -9.25 -1.53 -9.05
C GLN A 52 -10.41 -2.48 -8.88
N VAL A 53 -10.23 -3.70 -9.38
CA VAL A 53 -11.20 -4.78 -9.17
C VAL A 53 -10.53 -5.82 -8.29
N GLU A 54 -11.08 -6.03 -7.11
CA GLU A 54 -10.58 -6.99 -6.15
C GLU A 54 -11.48 -8.23 -6.13
N THR A 55 -10.84 -9.41 -6.04
CA THR A 55 -11.55 -10.66 -5.89
C THR A 55 -11.19 -11.28 -4.54
N TYR A 56 -12.22 -11.52 -3.72
CA TYR A 56 -12.08 -12.12 -2.41
C TYR A 56 -13.19 -13.15 -2.21
N ASN A 57 -12.82 -14.40 -1.95
CA ASN A 57 -13.78 -15.50 -1.78
C ASN A 57 -14.79 -15.59 -2.92
N GLY A 58 -14.33 -15.41 -4.16
CA GLY A 58 -15.18 -15.50 -5.34
C GLY A 58 -16.02 -14.28 -5.62
N LYS A 59 -15.98 -13.27 -4.76
CA LYS A 59 -16.71 -12.01 -4.95
C LYS A 59 -15.79 -10.95 -5.52
N LYS A 60 -16.34 -10.14 -6.42
CA LYS A 60 -15.60 -9.04 -7.03
C LYS A 60 -16.15 -7.71 -6.56
N ASP A 61 -15.26 -6.84 -6.14
CA ASP A 61 -15.60 -5.48 -5.75
C ASP A 61 -14.73 -4.51 -6.53
N SER A 62 -15.36 -3.44 -7.01
CA SER A 62 -14.67 -2.42 -7.79
C SER A 62 -14.57 -1.12 -7.00
N SER A 63 -13.43 -0.47 -7.11
CA SER A 63 -13.19 0.81 -6.46
C SER A 63 -12.56 1.77 -7.46
N SER A 64 -12.94 3.05 -7.35
CA SER A 64 -12.22 4.09 -8.06
C SER A 64 -10.99 4.47 -7.25
N LEU A 65 -9.94 4.89 -7.95
CA LEU A 65 -8.66 5.23 -7.34
C LEU A 65 -8.37 6.71 -7.55
N ARG A 66 -7.97 7.38 -6.48
CA ARG A 66 -7.47 8.74 -6.55
C ARG A 66 -6.10 8.79 -5.87
N TRP A 67 -5.05 8.93 -6.66
CA TRP A 67 -3.69 9.00 -6.15
C TRP A 67 -3.42 10.41 -5.62
N ILE A 68 -3.08 10.48 -4.33
CA ILE A 68 -2.70 11.74 -3.69
C ILE A 68 -1.26 12.10 -4.07
N ASN A 69 -0.42 11.07 -4.12
CA ASN A 69 0.96 11.15 -4.59
C ASN A 69 1.32 9.74 -5.07
N ASP A 70 2.57 9.52 -5.42
CA ASP A 70 2.97 8.23 -5.97
C ASP A 70 2.81 7.05 -5.02
N CYS A 71 2.79 7.31 -3.72
CA CYS A 71 2.76 6.27 -2.70
C CYS A 71 1.47 6.22 -1.89
N GLU A 72 0.50 7.09 -2.15
CA GLU A 72 -0.74 7.12 -1.38
C GLU A 72 -1.94 7.25 -2.30
N VAL A 73 -2.95 6.46 -2.03
CA VAL A 73 -4.15 6.40 -2.87
C VAL A 73 -5.40 6.31 -2.01
N ILE A 74 -6.48 6.92 -2.48
CA ILE A 74 -7.80 6.84 -1.88
C ILE A 74 -8.66 5.92 -2.73
N PHE A 75 -9.24 4.90 -2.10
CA PHE A 75 -10.19 3.99 -2.74
C PHE A 75 -11.60 4.40 -2.38
N LYS A 76 -12.45 4.45 -3.40
CA LYS A 76 -13.88 4.68 -3.20
C LYS A 76 -14.64 3.55 -3.87
N THR A 77 -15.43 2.81 -3.10
CA THR A 77 -16.20 1.68 -3.62
C THR A 77 -17.22 2.15 -4.65
N ILE A 78 -17.26 1.45 -5.79
CA ILE A 78 -18.25 1.71 -6.83
C ILE A 78 -19.50 0.90 -6.48
N ASN A 79 -20.67 1.56 -6.45
CA ASN A 79 -21.94 0.93 -6.08
C ASN A 79 -21.88 0.28 -4.70
N PRO A 80 -21.64 1.06 -3.64
CA PRO A 80 -21.58 0.50 -2.29
C PRO A 80 -22.93 -0.10 -1.88
N LYS A 81 -22.88 -1.27 -1.26
CA LYS A 81 -24.08 -2.02 -0.87
C LYS A 81 -24.54 -1.72 0.55
N ASN A 82 -23.66 -1.14 1.36
CA ASN A 82 -23.97 -0.87 2.76
C ASN A 82 -23.18 0.35 3.22
N ARG A 83 -23.42 0.74 4.47
CA ARG A 83 -22.79 1.94 5.02
C ARG A 83 -21.26 1.81 5.15
N ALA A 84 -20.79 0.63 5.49
CA ALA A 84 -19.35 0.40 5.63
C ALA A 84 -18.63 0.58 4.30
N GLU A 85 -19.23 0.11 3.20
CA GLU A 85 -18.64 0.22 1.87
C GLU A 85 -18.66 1.65 1.33
N ARG A 86 -19.43 2.54 1.94
CA ARG A 86 -19.43 3.95 1.56
C ARG A 86 -18.24 4.74 2.12
N LYS A 87 -17.54 4.17 3.08
CA LYS A 87 -16.37 4.82 3.65
C LYS A 87 -15.19 4.65 2.71
N ASP A 88 -14.52 5.75 2.43
CA ASP A 88 -13.32 5.73 1.61
C ASP A 88 -12.15 5.14 2.40
N ILE A 89 -11.25 4.51 1.68
CA ILE A 89 -10.06 3.89 2.28
C ILE A 89 -8.82 4.62 1.80
N HIS A 90 -7.95 4.96 2.74
CA HIS A 90 -6.64 5.54 2.46
C HIS A 90 -5.60 4.45 2.60
N LEU A 91 -4.81 4.23 1.54
CA LEU A 91 -3.72 3.27 1.53
C LEU A 91 -2.41 3.98 1.29
N LYS A 92 -1.41 3.66 2.11
CA LYS A 92 -0.07 4.21 1.98
C LYS A 92 0.92 3.08 1.78
N ILE A 93 1.74 3.19 0.72
CA ILE A 93 2.83 2.25 0.48
C ILE A 93 3.98 2.61 1.39
N LEU A 94 4.44 1.65 2.17
CA LEU A 94 5.49 1.85 3.17
C LEU A 94 6.87 1.50 2.63
N THR A 95 6.99 0.33 1.98
CA THR A 95 8.24 -0.13 1.39
C THR A 95 7.98 -0.82 0.08
N THR A 96 8.97 -0.86 -0.80
CA THR A 96 8.86 -1.57 -2.08
C THR A 96 10.07 -2.44 -2.32
N THR A 97 9.85 -3.54 -3.06
CA THR A 97 10.90 -4.35 -3.67
C THR A 97 10.66 -4.35 -5.17
N ASP A 98 11.36 -5.20 -5.92
CA ASP A 98 11.14 -5.29 -7.37
C ASP A 98 9.75 -5.81 -7.72
N SER A 99 9.15 -6.62 -6.85
CA SER A 99 7.90 -7.29 -7.15
C SER A 99 6.86 -7.21 -6.06
N SER A 100 7.09 -6.45 -5.00
CA SER A 100 6.15 -6.39 -3.90
C SER A 100 6.19 -5.03 -3.21
N TYR A 101 5.13 -4.74 -2.43
CA TYR A 101 5.15 -3.57 -1.55
C TYR A 101 4.42 -3.91 -0.27
N THR A 102 4.87 -3.29 0.82
CA THR A 102 4.14 -3.32 2.07
C THR A 102 3.31 -2.05 2.17
N PHE A 103 2.19 -2.12 2.86
CA PHE A 103 1.28 -1.00 2.95
C PHE A 103 0.55 -0.98 4.28
N GLU A 104 0.01 0.17 4.60
CA GLU A 104 -0.97 0.31 5.66
C GLU A 104 -2.20 0.99 5.07
N TYR A 105 -3.38 0.69 5.65
CA TYR A 105 -4.60 1.32 5.20
C TYR A 105 -5.56 1.53 6.36
N SER A 106 -6.47 2.47 6.19
CA SER A 106 -7.48 2.80 7.17
C SER A 106 -8.64 3.46 6.44
N TYR A 107 -9.78 3.54 7.11
CA TYR A 107 -10.83 4.43 6.63
C TYR A 107 -10.36 5.88 6.79
N VAL A 108 -10.71 6.71 5.80
CA VAL A 108 -10.34 8.12 5.84
C VAL A 108 -10.90 8.75 7.11
N GLY A 109 -10.04 9.45 7.84
CA GLY A 109 -10.43 10.11 9.09
C GLY A 109 -10.32 9.25 10.32
N GLU A 110 -9.99 7.96 10.18
CA GLU A 110 -9.81 7.08 11.32
C GLU A 110 -8.35 6.80 11.58
N THR A 111 -8.01 6.53 12.84
CA THR A 111 -6.62 6.32 13.23
C THR A 111 -6.20 4.87 13.23
N LYS A 112 -7.16 3.94 13.30
CA LYS A 112 -6.84 2.52 13.30
C LYS A 112 -6.38 2.08 11.92
N LYS A 113 -5.18 1.50 11.86
CA LYS A 113 -4.58 1.09 10.59
C LYS A 113 -4.33 -0.41 10.56
N GLN A 114 -4.55 -0.99 9.38
CA GLN A 114 -4.21 -2.37 9.10
C GLN A 114 -3.01 -2.38 8.17
N LYS A 115 -2.21 -3.44 8.24
CA LYS A 115 -1.01 -3.57 7.41
C LYS A 115 -1.06 -4.84 6.58
N GLY A 116 -0.42 -4.80 5.44
CA GLY A 116 -0.37 -5.95 4.57
C GLY A 116 0.79 -5.87 3.59
N ILE A 117 0.87 -6.88 2.76
CA ILE A 117 1.86 -6.96 1.69
C ILE A 117 1.15 -7.37 0.41
N ALA A 118 1.57 -6.79 -0.71
CA ALA A 118 1.04 -7.12 -2.01
C ALA A 118 2.19 -7.52 -2.93
N TYR A 119 1.98 -8.61 -3.67
CA TYR A 119 2.95 -9.14 -4.62
C TYR A 119 2.42 -8.92 -6.03
N LYS A 120 3.25 -8.36 -6.89
CA LYS A 120 2.89 -8.18 -8.29
C LYS A 120 3.07 -9.51 -9.00
N ILE A 121 2.01 -10.00 -9.63
CA ILE A 121 2.05 -11.29 -10.32
C ILE A 121 2.06 -11.11 -11.81
N ASN A 122 1.93 -9.87 -12.26
CA ASN A 122 2.20 -9.54 -13.65
C ASN A 122 1.98 -8.06 -13.88
#